data_4ca1eb9c661bcf36700905ae0f88b5fa
#
_entry.id   4ca1eb9c661bcf36700905ae0f88b5fa
#
_cell.length_a   1.000
_cell.length_b   1.000
_cell.length_c   1.000
_cell.angle_alpha   90.00
_cell.angle_beta   90.00
_cell.angle_gamma   90.00
#
_symmetry.space_group_name_H-M   'P 1'
#
loop_
_entity.id
_entity.type
_entity.pdbx_description
1 polymer ?
#
loop_
_entity_poly.entity_id
_entity_poly.type
_entity_poly.pdbx_seq_one_letter_code
_entity_poly.pdbx_strand_id
1 'polypeptide(L)'
;TARSRGLGDVYKRQLENCFRNYSEKGTCRYRHYIHNSNEENLYGAKPGNFTKWKKFEEPSDLLFYEGLHGAVVNEEINLARYADLKIGVVPVINLEWIQKIHRDTDSRGYSTEAVTDTILRRMHAYVHCICPQFTETDINFQRVPVVDTSNPLVARWIPTADESLVVIRFKDPHGIDFPYLVSMIHDSWMSRANSIVIPGGKLDLAMQLILTPLIGRLVNQAKRAI
;
A
#
# COMPACT_ATOMS: atom_id res chain seq x y z
N THR A 1 23.10 9.96 -8.60
CA THR A 1 22.11 8.92 -9.00
C THR A 1 22.49 7.52 -8.52
N ALA A 2 23.76 7.10 -8.57
CA ALA A 2 24.21 5.80 -8.06
C ALA A 2 24.03 5.67 -6.54
N ARG A 3 24.24 6.75 -5.77
CA ARG A 3 24.09 6.77 -4.31
C ARG A 3 22.63 6.60 -3.84
N SER A 4 21.66 7.12 -4.60
CA SER A 4 20.23 6.99 -4.26
C SER A 4 19.69 5.59 -4.58
N ARG A 5 20.19 4.92 -5.63
CA ARG A 5 19.84 3.53 -5.95
C ARG A 5 20.34 2.57 -4.86
N GLY A 6 21.58 2.73 -4.39
CA GLY A 6 22.12 1.89 -3.32
C GLY A 6 21.39 1.99 -1.98
N LEU A 7 20.89 3.17 -1.58
CA LEU A 7 20.11 3.34 -0.34
C LEU A 7 18.74 2.66 -0.43
N GLY A 8 18.08 2.72 -1.58
CA GLY A 8 16.79 2.04 -1.81
C GLY A 8 16.92 0.51 -1.71
N ASP A 9 17.98 -0.05 -2.26
CA ASP A 9 18.21 -1.50 -2.23
C ASP A 9 18.63 -1.99 -0.84
N VAL A 10 19.42 -1.20 -0.11
CA VAL A 10 19.75 -1.48 1.30
C VAL A 10 18.47 -1.53 2.14
N TYR A 11 17.55 -0.57 1.95
CA TYR A 11 16.28 -0.56 2.67
C TYR A 11 15.41 -1.78 2.36
N LYS A 12 15.28 -2.17 1.10
CA LYS A 12 14.51 -3.35 0.69
C LYS A 12 15.09 -4.65 1.26
N ARG A 13 16.42 -4.82 1.27
CA ARG A 13 17.09 -5.96 1.91
C ARG A 13 16.88 -5.98 3.43
N GLN A 14 16.86 -4.82 4.08
CA GLN A 14 16.55 -4.73 5.52
C GLN A 14 15.10 -5.15 5.80
N LEU A 15 14.16 -4.74 4.94
CA LEU A 15 12.76 -5.13 5.04
C LEU A 15 12.58 -6.64 4.81
N GLU A 16 13.25 -7.21 3.80
CA GLU A 16 13.25 -8.65 3.55
C GLU A 16 13.79 -9.44 4.76
N ASN A 17 14.88 -8.96 5.36
CA ASN A 17 15.43 -9.58 6.58
C ASN A 17 14.45 -9.48 7.76
N CYS A 18 13.70 -8.38 7.87
CA CYS A 18 12.65 -8.24 8.90
C CYS A 18 11.54 -9.28 8.68
N PHE A 19 10.99 -9.36 7.47
CA PHE A 19 9.93 -10.31 7.13
C PHE A 19 10.38 -11.76 7.36
N ARG A 20 11.55 -12.13 6.86
CA ARG A 20 12.13 -13.47 7.06
C ARG A 20 12.30 -13.81 8.54
N ASN A 21 12.94 -12.92 9.31
CA ASN A 21 13.16 -13.17 10.73
C ASN A 21 11.85 -13.27 11.51
N TYR A 22 10.84 -12.48 11.13
CA TYR A 22 9.54 -12.55 11.76
C TYR A 22 8.83 -13.86 11.42
N SER A 23 8.85 -14.32 10.17
CA SER A 23 8.23 -15.60 9.78
C SER A 23 8.91 -16.80 10.43
N GLU A 24 10.23 -16.75 10.65
CA GLU A 24 10.99 -17.83 11.25
C GLU A 24 10.99 -17.84 12.78
N LYS A 25 10.93 -16.66 13.41
CA LYS A 25 11.24 -16.46 14.86
C LYS A 25 10.18 -15.68 15.62
N GLY A 26 9.12 -15.20 14.95
CA GLY A 26 8.10 -14.32 15.55
C GLY A 26 8.60 -12.94 15.96
N THR A 27 9.83 -12.56 15.57
CA THR A 27 10.42 -11.27 15.96
C THR A 27 11.36 -10.75 14.88
N CYS A 28 11.44 -9.42 14.75
CA CYS A 28 12.41 -8.77 13.88
C CYS A 28 12.92 -7.45 14.48
N ARG A 29 13.93 -6.86 13.82
CA ARG A 29 14.40 -5.50 14.12
C ARG A 29 13.82 -4.54 13.10
N TYR A 30 13.37 -3.39 13.57
CA TYR A 30 12.79 -2.33 12.75
C TYR A 30 13.33 -0.96 13.13
N ARG A 31 13.09 0.03 12.29
CA ARG A 31 13.38 1.44 12.53
C ARG A 31 12.43 2.30 11.72
N HIS A 32 12.13 3.50 12.21
CA HIS A 32 11.29 4.46 11.52
C HIS A 32 12.15 5.44 10.71
N TYR A 33 11.68 5.80 9.54
CA TYR A 33 12.18 6.96 8.81
C TYR A 33 11.36 8.18 9.21
N ILE A 34 12.01 9.27 9.55
CA ILE A 34 11.37 10.48 10.07
C ILE A 34 11.10 11.44 8.92
N HIS A 35 9.83 11.77 8.71
CA HIS A 35 9.40 12.62 7.61
C HIS A 35 9.25 14.10 7.98
N ASN A 36 8.94 14.40 9.24
CA ASN A 36 8.60 15.74 9.70
C ASN A 36 8.95 15.97 11.19
N SER A 37 8.79 17.22 11.64
CA SER A 37 9.11 17.62 13.01
C SER A 37 8.20 16.97 14.08
N ASN A 38 6.97 16.61 13.72
CA ASN A 38 6.08 15.91 14.67
C ASN A 38 6.61 14.51 14.96
N GLU A 39 7.08 13.80 13.93
CA GLU A 39 7.72 12.49 14.09
C GLU A 39 9.08 12.61 14.80
N GLU A 40 9.84 13.70 14.58
CA GLU A 40 11.07 13.98 15.35
C GLU A 40 10.79 14.03 16.85
N ASN A 41 9.73 14.74 17.27
CA ASN A 41 9.34 14.82 18.67
C ASN A 41 8.90 13.47 19.25
N LEU A 42 8.24 12.64 18.43
CA LEU A 42 7.74 11.34 18.86
C LEU A 42 8.84 10.26 18.93
N TYR A 43 9.77 10.26 17.99
CA TYR A 43 10.75 9.18 17.81
C TYR A 43 12.20 9.58 18.14
N GLY A 44 12.49 10.86 18.34
CA GLY A 44 13.80 11.37 18.76
C GLY A 44 14.89 11.31 17.68
N ALA A 45 14.53 11.37 16.42
CA ALA A 45 15.47 11.45 15.30
C ALA A 45 15.05 12.55 14.32
N LYS A 46 16.00 13.26 13.73
CA LYS A 46 15.74 14.40 12.84
C LYS A 46 15.06 13.98 11.53
N PRO A 47 14.21 14.83 10.93
CA PRO A 47 13.65 14.60 9.60
C PRO A 47 14.72 14.23 8.57
N GLY A 48 14.40 13.30 7.67
CA GLY A 48 15.33 12.78 6.68
C GLY A 48 16.26 11.66 7.19
N ASN A 49 16.19 11.29 8.47
CA ASN A 49 17.00 10.23 9.06
C ASN A 49 16.15 9.06 9.58
N PHE A 50 16.81 7.94 9.81
CA PHE A 50 16.22 6.81 10.50
C PHE A 50 16.45 6.87 12.00
N THR A 51 15.51 6.32 12.77
CA THR A 51 15.72 6.06 14.20
C THR A 51 16.78 4.99 14.42
N LYS A 52 17.23 4.83 15.67
CA LYS A 52 17.99 3.63 16.05
C LYS A 52 17.16 2.36 15.84
N TRP A 53 17.85 1.25 15.65
CA TRP A 53 17.21 -0.06 15.54
C TRP A 53 16.52 -0.44 16.85
N LYS A 54 15.24 -0.82 16.73
CA LYS A 54 14.45 -1.42 17.81
C LYS A 54 14.18 -2.89 17.48
N LYS A 55 13.92 -3.71 18.49
CA LYS A 55 13.45 -5.09 18.35
C LYS A 55 12.00 -5.13 18.86
N PHE A 56 11.16 -5.98 18.31
CA PHE A 56 9.88 -6.31 18.97
C PHE A 56 10.19 -6.96 20.31
N GLU A 57 9.67 -6.38 21.39
CA GLU A 57 9.94 -6.80 22.76
C GLU A 57 9.15 -8.05 23.13
N GLU A 58 7.93 -8.15 22.58
CA GLU A 58 7.02 -9.27 22.82
C GLU A 58 6.69 -10.00 21.52
N PRO A 59 6.48 -11.34 21.58
CA PRO A 59 5.96 -12.09 20.45
C PRO A 59 4.56 -11.57 20.08
N SER A 60 4.28 -11.52 18.79
CA SER A 60 2.96 -11.16 18.27
C SER A 60 2.49 -12.19 17.27
N ASP A 61 1.17 -12.43 17.22
CA ASP A 61 0.56 -13.40 16.31
C ASP A 61 0.47 -12.91 14.87
N LEU A 62 0.62 -11.60 14.66
CA LEU A 62 0.47 -10.95 13.36
C LEU A 62 1.47 -9.81 13.20
N LEU A 63 2.15 -9.78 12.05
CA LEU A 63 2.91 -8.64 11.57
C LEU A 63 2.11 -7.93 10.49
N PHE A 64 1.72 -6.69 10.75
CA PHE A 64 1.14 -5.82 9.75
C PHE A 64 2.20 -4.85 9.22
N TYR A 65 2.38 -4.83 7.91
CA TYR A 65 3.27 -3.88 7.23
C TYR A 65 2.49 -3.02 6.25
N GLU A 66 2.66 -1.71 6.34
CA GLU A 66 2.17 -0.74 5.37
C GLU A 66 3.35 0.02 4.77
N GLY A 67 3.42 0.10 3.45
CA GLY A 67 4.46 0.83 2.75
C GLY A 67 4.61 0.48 1.28
N LEU A 68 5.46 1.25 0.59
CA LEU A 68 5.63 1.20 -0.87
C LEU A 68 6.37 -0.04 -1.39
N HIS A 69 6.96 -0.85 -0.54
CA HIS A 69 7.88 -1.92 -0.95
C HIS A 69 7.54 -3.30 -0.38
N GLY A 70 6.29 -3.49 0.10
CA GLY A 70 5.90 -4.72 0.81
C GLY A 70 5.83 -5.99 -0.05
N ALA A 71 5.69 -5.86 -1.36
CA ALA A 71 5.58 -6.98 -2.30
C ALA A 71 6.64 -6.94 -3.41
N VAL A 72 7.80 -6.33 -3.16
CA VAL A 72 8.90 -6.27 -4.14
C VAL A 72 9.44 -7.66 -4.43
N VAL A 73 9.51 -7.97 -5.73
CA VAL A 73 10.18 -9.15 -6.28
C VAL A 73 11.11 -8.70 -7.40
N ASN A 74 12.38 -9.08 -7.31
CA ASN A 74 13.39 -8.93 -8.37
C ASN A 74 14.43 -10.05 -8.24
N GLU A 75 15.51 -10.00 -9.02
CA GLU A 75 16.56 -11.03 -9.03
C GLU A 75 17.24 -11.25 -7.66
N GLU A 76 17.33 -10.22 -6.82
CA GLU A 76 18.04 -10.24 -5.54
C GLU A 76 17.13 -10.32 -4.31
N ILE A 77 15.88 -9.85 -4.43
CA ILE A 77 14.95 -9.62 -3.32
C ILE A 77 13.59 -10.20 -3.66
N ASN A 78 12.99 -10.94 -2.73
CA ASN A 78 11.63 -11.44 -2.83
C ASN A 78 10.90 -11.29 -1.50
N LEU A 79 10.34 -10.08 -1.26
CA LEU A 79 9.53 -9.82 -0.07
C LEU A 79 8.18 -10.55 -0.11
N ALA A 80 7.59 -10.64 -1.29
CA ALA A 80 6.25 -11.20 -1.46
C ALA A 80 6.11 -12.63 -0.92
N ARG A 81 7.19 -13.42 -0.91
CA ARG A 81 7.18 -14.82 -0.43
C ARG A 81 7.00 -14.96 1.08
N TYR A 82 7.25 -13.92 1.85
CA TYR A 82 7.16 -13.96 3.32
C TYR A 82 5.84 -13.42 3.86
N ALA A 83 4.98 -12.88 2.99
CA ALA A 83 3.69 -12.33 3.39
C ALA A 83 2.57 -13.31 3.04
N ASP A 84 1.75 -13.68 4.03
CA ASP A 84 0.62 -14.60 3.88
C ASP A 84 -0.56 -13.96 3.16
N LEU A 85 -0.72 -12.63 3.27
CA LEU A 85 -1.73 -11.85 2.58
C LEU A 85 -1.14 -10.52 2.10
N LYS A 86 -1.24 -10.27 0.80
CA LYS A 86 -0.72 -9.07 0.14
C LYS A 86 -1.84 -8.26 -0.47
N ILE A 87 -1.99 -7.03 0.00
CA ILE A 87 -3.05 -6.12 -0.41
C ILE A 87 -2.43 -4.93 -1.16
N GLY A 88 -2.89 -4.70 -2.38
CA GLY A 88 -2.52 -3.53 -3.16
C GLY A 88 -3.58 -2.43 -3.06
N VAL A 89 -3.17 -1.23 -2.68
CA VAL A 89 -4.00 -0.02 -2.79
C VAL A 89 -3.51 0.76 -3.99
N VAL A 90 -4.27 0.72 -5.08
CA VAL A 90 -3.84 1.18 -6.41
C VAL A 90 -4.67 2.37 -6.85
N PRO A 91 -4.18 3.62 -6.80
CA PRO A 91 -4.86 4.74 -7.43
C PRO A 91 -4.66 4.71 -8.95
N VAL A 92 -5.54 5.35 -9.69
CA VAL A 92 -5.22 5.77 -11.05
C VAL A 92 -4.17 6.88 -10.98
N ILE A 93 -3.26 6.93 -11.96
CA ILE A 93 -2.08 7.81 -11.90
C ILE A 93 -2.45 9.30 -11.77
N ASN A 94 -3.50 9.75 -12.47
CA ASN A 94 -3.94 11.14 -12.38
C ASN A 94 -4.43 11.49 -10.96
N LEU A 95 -5.16 10.58 -10.31
CA LEU A 95 -5.60 10.77 -8.93
C LEU A 95 -4.40 10.82 -7.96
N GLU A 96 -3.41 9.95 -8.15
CA GLU A 96 -2.18 9.96 -7.33
C GLU A 96 -1.42 11.29 -7.47
N TRP A 97 -1.34 11.83 -8.70
CA TRP A 97 -0.69 13.12 -8.93
C TRP A 97 -1.45 14.26 -8.27
N ILE A 98 -2.78 14.31 -8.42
CA ILE A 98 -3.63 15.30 -7.75
C ILE A 98 -3.40 15.24 -6.24
N GLN A 99 -3.52 14.06 -5.64
CA GLN A 99 -3.32 13.87 -4.20
C GLN A 99 -1.93 14.31 -3.74
N LYS A 100 -0.89 13.97 -4.52
CA LYS A 100 0.48 14.33 -4.19
C LYS A 100 0.72 15.84 -4.31
N ILE A 101 0.20 16.49 -5.36
CA ILE A 101 0.35 17.93 -5.55
C ILE A 101 -0.32 18.65 -4.39
N HIS A 102 -1.59 18.39 -4.11
CA HIS A 102 -2.31 19.03 -3.00
C HIS A 102 -1.61 18.82 -1.65
N ARG A 103 -1.24 17.59 -1.33
CA ARG A 103 -0.55 17.30 -0.07
C ARG A 103 0.78 18.04 0.04
N ASP A 104 1.61 18.02 -0.99
CA ASP A 104 2.96 18.58 -0.92
C ASP A 104 2.94 20.12 -1.01
N THR A 105 1.95 20.72 -1.69
CA THR A 105 1.75 22.18 -1.68
C THR A 105 1.12 22.66 -0.37
N ASP A 106 0.00 22.07 0.06
CA ASP A 106 -0.81 22.58 1.18
C ASP A 106 -0.16 22.26 2.54
N SER A 107 0.43 21.06 2.70
CA SER A 107 0.95 20.62 3.98
C SER A 107 2.46 20.84 4.14
N ARG A 108 3.21 20.95 3.02
CA ARG A 108 4.69 21.00 3.03
C ARG A 108 5.26 22.27 2.41
N GLY A 109 4.41 23.12 1.82
CA GLY A 109 4.77 24.43 1.27
C GLY A 109 5.66 24.36 0.00
N TYR A 110 5.68 23.25 -0.72
CA TYR A 110 6.39 23.16 -2.00
C TYR A 110 5.59 23.86 -3.10
N SER A 111 6.29 24.40 -4.12
CA SER A 111 5.59 24.90 -5.30
C SER A 111 5.10 23.73 -6.18
N THR A 112 4.04 23.96 -6.95
CA THR A 112 3.50 22.95 -7.88
C THR A 112 4.54 22.47 -8.88
N GLU A 113 5.42 23.39 -9.37
CA GLU A 113 6.51 23.07 -10.29
C GLU A 113 7.53 22.12 -9.65
N ALA A 114 7.92 22.36 -8.39
CA ALA A 114 8.87 21.50 -7.67
C ALA A 114 8.28 20.10 -7.41
N VAL A 115 6.99 20.02 -7.10
CA VAL A 115 6.29 18.74 -6.93
C VAL A 115 6.20 17.99 -8.25
N THR A 116 5.81 18.68 -9.33
CA THR A 116 5.71 18.11 -10.69
C THR A 116 7.06 17.58 -11.17
N ASP A 117 8.14 18.35 -11.03
CA ASP A 117 9.49 17.90 -11.36
C ASP A 117 9.88 16.64 -10.56
N THR A 118 9.52 16.60 -9.28
CA THR A 118 9.77 15.42 -8.43
C THR A 118 8.99 14.20 -8.90
N ILE A 119 7.73 14.36 -9.32
CA ILE A 119 6.90 13.29 -9.88
C ILE A 119 7.58 12.74 -11.14
N LEU A 120 7.90 13.62 -12.10
CA LEU A 120 8.49 13.21 -13.38
C LEU A 120 9.82 12.49 -13.20
N ARG A 121 10.69 12.99 -12.34
CA ARG A 121 11.98 12.32 -12.04
C ARG A 121 11.83 10.93 -11.43
N ARG A 122 10.73 10.66 -10.71
CA ARG A 122 10.46 9.38 -10.05
C ARG A 122 9.66 8.41 -10.90
N MET A 123 9.16 8.81 -12.06
CA MET A 123 8.32 7.96 -12.92
C MET A 123 8.99 6.65 -13.30
N HIS A 124 10.29 6.67 -13.61
CA HIS A 124 11.02 5.44 -13.92
C HIS A 124 10.99 4.44 -12.75
N ALA A 125 11.26 4.91 -11.53
CA ALA A 125 11.21 4.05 -10.35
C ALA A 125 9.78 3.59 -10.04
N TYR A 126 8.77 4.44 -10.27
CA TYR A 126 7.37 4.10 -10.12
C TYR A 126 6.99 2.93 -11.04
N VAL A 127 7.25 3.05 -12.33
CA VAL A 127 6.92 2.03 -13.34
C VAL A 127 7.66 0.71 -13.11
N HIS A 128 8.95 0.76 -12.73
CA HIS A 128 9.80 -0.43 -12.64
C HIS A 128 9.88 -1.05 -11.24
N CYS A 129 9.53 -0.32 -10.18
CA CYS A 129 9.63 -0.84 -8.82
C CYS A 129 8.29 -0.88 -8.07
N ILE A 130 7.35 0.04 -8.37
CA ILE A 130 6.06 0.08 -7.67
C ILE A 130 5.00 -0.71 -8.43
N CYS A 131 4.78 -0.39 -9.71
CA CYS A 131 3.74 -1.04 -10.52
C CYS A 131 3.85 -2.58 -10.56
N PRO A 132 5.03 -3.20 -10.70
CA PRO A 132 5.12 -4.67 -10.74
C PRO A 132 4.63 -5.35 -9.47
N GLN A 133 4.68 -4.70 -8.32
CA GLN A 133 4.21 -5.28 -7.07
C GLN A 133 2.71 -5.61 -7.09
N PHE A 134 1.90 -4.90 -7.88
CA PHE A 134 0.47 -5.17 -8.00
C PHE A 134 0.14 -6.47 -8.74
N THR A 135 1.12 -7.11 -9.38
CA THR A 135 0.98 -8.48 -9.90
C THR A 135 1.23 -9.54 -8.83
N GLU A 136 1.94 -9.18 -7.76
CA GLU A 136 2.24 -10.05 -6.63
C GLU A 136 1.16 -10.01 -5.54
N THR A 137 0.35 -8.95 -5.51
CA THR A 137 -0.71 -8.80 -4.50
C THR A 137 -1.87 -9.74 -4.75
N ASP A 138 -2.47 -10.24 -3.67
CA ASP A 138 -3.58 -11.20 -3.69
C ASP A 138 -4.90 -10.48 -3.96
N ILE A 139 -5.05 -9.26 -3.43
CA ILE A 139 -6.21 -8.40 -3.63
C ILE A 139 -5.74 -6.99 -3.95
N ASN A 140 -6.30 -6.39 -4.99
CA ASN A 140 -6.05 -5.00 -5.36
C ASN A 140 -7.32 -4.16 -5.21
N PHE A 141 -7.21 -3.07 -4.47
CA PHE A 141 -8.23 -2.03 -4.36
C PHE A 141 -7.81 -0.84 -5.21
N GLN A 142 -8.51 -0.57 -6.30
CA GLN A 142 -8.21 0.54 -7.20
C GLN A 142 -9.32 1.57 -7.14
N ARG A 143 -9.02 2.75 -6.62
CA ARG A 143 -9.93 3.89 -6.63
C ARG A 143 -9.91 4.59 -7.99
N VAL A 144 -11.08 4.72 -8.59
CA VAL A 144 -11.27 5.30 -9.93
C VAL A 144 -12.22 6.49 -9.82
N PRO A 145 -11.77 7.74 -10.01
CA PRO A 145 -12.65 8.89 -10.06
C PRO A 145 -13.66 8.78 -11.20
N VAL A 146 -14.90 9.23 -10.96
CA VAL A 146 -15.97 9.35 -11.96
C VAL A 146 -16.14 10.78 -12.44
N VAL A 147 -15.32 11.70 -11.94
CA VAL A 147 -15.21 13.10 -12.36
C VAL A 147 -13.96 13.29 -13.22
N ASP A 148 -13.90 14.40 -13.95
CA ASP A 148 -12.77 14.70 -14.83
C ASP A 148 -11.47 14.90 -14.03
N THR A 149 -10.49 14.06 -14.29
CA THR A 149 -9.12 14.12 -13.76
C THR A 149 -8.08 14.16 -14.89
N SER A 150 -8.48 14.52 -16.10
CA SER A 150 -7.61 14.49 -17.29
C SER A 150 -6.38 15.38 -17.17
N ASN A 151 -6.49 16.49 -16.44
CA ASN A 151 -5.36 17.37 -16.16
C ASN A 151 -5.08 17.48 -14.65
N PRO A 152 -4.25 16.60 -14.08
CA PRO A 152 -3.96 16.59 -12.66
C PRO A 152 -3.20 17.81 -12.16
N LEU A 153 -2.56 18.59 -13.06
CA LEU A 153 -1.74 19.74 -12.67
C LEU A 153 -2.60 20.99 -12.34
N VAL A 154 -3.83 21.03 -12.82
CA VAL A 154 -4.78 22.16 -12.60
C VAL A 154 -6.00 21.75 -11.80
N ALA A 155 -6.04 20.54 -11.29
CA ALA A 155 -7.15 20.06 -10.47
C ALA A 155 -7.26 20.89 -9.18
N ARG A 156 -8.45 21.47 -8.95
CA ARG A 156 -8.71 22.37 -7.81
C ARG A 156 -9.00 21.62 -6.51
N TRP A 157 -9.39 20.36 -6.59
CA TRP A 157 -9.71 19.50 -5.44
C TRP A 157 -9.35 18.05 -5.72
N ILE A 158 -9.19 17.29 -4.65
CA ILE A 158 -9.05 15.83 -4.72
C ILE A 158 -10.46 15.25 -4.83
N PRO A 159 -10.76 14.41 -5.85
CA PRO A 159 -12.05 13.72 -5.94
C PRO A 159 -12.42 13.04 -4.62
N THR A 160 -13.65 13.20 -4.19
CA THR A 160 -14.19 12.62 -2.95
C THR A 160 -14.48 11.12 -3.11
N ALA A 161 -14.84 10.45 -2.02
CA ALA A 161 -15.28 9.05 -2.09
C ALA A 161 -16.54 8.90 -2.96
N ASP A 162 -17.49 9.84 -2.86
CA ASP A 162 -18.74 9.83 -3.63
C ASP A 162 -18.53 10.16 -5.12
N GLU A 163 -17.42 10.82 -5.45
CA GLU A 163 -16.96 11.07 -6.82
C GLU A 163 -16.07 9.97 -7.36
N SER A 164 -16.08 8.80 -6.73
CA SER A 164 -15.21 7.67 -7.10
C SER A 164 -15.93 6.34 -7.03
N LEU A 165 -15.46 5.39 -7.83
CA LEU A 165 -15.71 3.97 -7.67
C LEU A 165 -14.45 3.29 -7.12
N VAL A 166 -14.59 2.09 -6.57
CA VAL A 166 -13.46 1.24 -6.25
C VAL A 166 -13.62 -0.09 -6.97
N VAL A 167 -12.61 -0.44 -7.76
CA VAL A 167 -12.48 -1.75 -8.39
C VAL A 167 -11.66 -2.63 -7.47
N ILE A 168 -12.24 -3.72 -7.00
CA ILE A 168 -11.57 -4.72 -6.16
C ILE A 168 -11.32 -5.95 -7.01
N ARG A 169 -10.04 -6.25 -7.26
CA ARG A 169 -9.63 -7.40 -8.07
C ARG A 169 -8.93 -8.42 -7.20
N PHE A 170 -9.35 -9.66 -7.30
CA PHE A 170 -8.73 -10.82 -6.66
C PHE A 170 -7.79 -11.53 -7.63
N LYS A 171 -6.57 -11.87 -7.19
CA LYS A 171 -5.62 -12.68 -7.98
C LYS A 171 -6.17 -14.08 -8.15
N ASP A 172 -6.65 -14.68 -7.07
CA ASP A 172 -7.39 -15.93 -7.05
C ASP A 172 -8.80 -15.69 -6.50
N PRO A 173 -9.87 -15.89 -7.33
CA PRO A 173 -11.25 -15.71 -6.90
C PRO A 173 -11.81 -16.90 -6.11
N HIS A 174 -11.08 -18.02 -6.00
CA HIS A 174 -11.58 -19.21 -5.32
C HIS A 174 -11.85 -18.96 -3.83
N GLY A 175 -13.01 -19.39 -3.38
CA GLY A 175 -13.44 -19.22 -1.98
C GLY A 175 -13.88 -17.81 -1.61
N ILE A 176 -14.06 -16.92 -2.60
CA ILE A 176 -14.71 -15.61 -2.43
C ILE A 176 -16.18 -15.74 -2.79
N ASP A 177 -17.05 -15.41 -1.84
CA ASP A 177 -18.51 -15.39 -2.06
C ASP A 177 -18.94 -14.06 -2.70
N PHE A 178 -18.78 -13.95 -4.02
CA PHE A 178 -19.18 -12.75 -4.75
C PHE A 178 -20.70 -12.47 -4.67
N PRO A 179 -21.61 -13.45 -4.75
CA PRO A 179 -23.02 -13.20 -4.53
C PRO A 179 -23.30 -12.54 -3.18
N TYR A 180 -22.67 -13.02 -2.10
CA TYR A 180 -22.76 -12.41 -0.80
C TYR A 180 -22.25 -10.96 -0.79
N LEU A 181 -21.06 -10.71 -1.34
CA LEU A 181 -20.48 -9.36 -1.39
C LEU A 181 -21.38 -8.39 -2.15
N VAL A 182 -21.92 -8.79 -3.31
CA VAL A 182 -22.83 -7.96 -4.11
C VAL A 182 -24.14 -7.70 -3.34
N SER A 183 -24.64 -8.67 -2.58
CA SER A 183 -25.86 -8.48 -1.78
C SER A 183 -25.67 -7.54 -0.59
N MET A 184 -24.47 -7.52 0.00
CA MET A 184 -24.16 -6.73 1.20
C MET A 184 -23.69 -5.31 0.87
N ILE A 185 -23.12 -5.09 -0.32
CA ILE A 185 -22.62 -3.79 -0.75
C ILE A 185 -23.57 -3.23 -1.80
N HIS A 186 -24.50 -2.38 -1.39
CA HIS A 186 -25.45 -1.75 -2.31
C HIS A 186 -24.75 -1.01 -3.46
N ASP A 187 -25.35 -1.06 -4.64
CA ASP A 187 -24.85 -0.44 -5.88
C ASP A 187 -23.49 -0.99 -6.35
N SER A 188 -23.18 -2.23 -5.94
CA SER A 188 -22.02 -2.96 -6.44
C SER A 188 -22.39 -3.93 -7.55
N TRP A 189 -21.42 -4.28 -8.38
CA TRP A 189 -21.61 -5.26 -9.47
C TRP A 189 -20.31 -5.97 -9.82
N MET A 190 -20.42 -7.14 -10.43
CA MET A 190 -19.28 -7.85 -10.99
C MET A 190 -18.90 -7.25 -12.34
N SER A 191 -17.67 -6.76 -12.48
CA SER A 191 -17.13 -6.32 -13.78
C SER A 191 -16.42 -7.45 -14.54
N ARG A 192 -15.89 -8.42 -13.81
CA ARG A 192 -15.27 -9.66 -14.32
C ARG A 192 -15.45 -10.77 -13.30
N ALA A 193 -15.14 -12.02 -13.69
CA ALA A 193 -15.23 -13.18 -12.79
C ALA A 193 -14.43 -13.07 -11.48
N ASN A 194 -13.40 -12.21 -11.45
CA ASN A 194 -12.56 -11.99 -10.30
C ASN A 194 -12.53 -10.52 -9.82
N SER A 195 -13.50 -9.71 -10.24
CA SER A 195 -13.47 -8.28 -9.96
C SER A 195 -14.87 -7.74 -9.67
N ILE A 196 -15.03 -7.13 -8.50
CA ILE A 196 -16.23 -6.41 -8.08
C ILE A 196 -15.96 -4.90 -8.12
N VAL A 197 -16.95 -4.13 -8.55
CA VAL A 197 -16.93 -2.66 -8.51
C VAL A 197 -17.92 -2.20 -7.47
N ILE A 198 -17.52 -1.25 -6.65
CA ILE A 198 -18.32 -0.68 -5.57
C ILE A 198 -18.28 0.84 -5.58
N PRO A 199 -19.28 1.54 -5.04
CA PRO A 199 -19.19 2.97 -4.76
C PRO A 199 -18.02 3.28 -3.81
N GLY A 200 -17.29 4.37 -4.06
CA GLY A 200 -16.13 4.71 -3.25
C GLY A 200 -16.42 4.92 -1.75
N GLY A 201 -17.62 5.46 -1.42
CA GLY A 201 -18.08 5.58 -0.03
C GLY A 201 -18.35 4.26 0.69
N LYS A 202 -18.28 3.11 -0.01
CA LYS A 202 -18.45 1.77 0.58
C LYS A 202 -17.13 1.01 0.78
N LEU A 203 -15.98 1.67 0.57
CA LEU A 203 -14.67 1.03 0.68
C LEU A 203 -14.44 0.38 2.05
N ASP A 204 -14.73 1.08 3.14
CA ASP A 204 -14.50 0.55 4.50
C ASP A 204 -15.33 -0.69 4.78
N LEU A 205 -16.61 -0.68 4.37
CA LEU A 205 -17.48 -1.84 4.47
C LEU A 205 -16.92 -3.03 3.65
N ALA A 206 -16.51 -2.78 2.42
CA ALA A 206 -15.95 -3.80 1.56
C ALA A 206 -14.66 -4.40 2.15
N MET A 207 -13.77 -3.55 2.68
CA MET A 207 -12.55 -4.01 3.35
C MET A 207 -12.88 -4.91 4.55
N GLN A 208 -13.85 -4.53 5.38
CA GLN A 208 -14.28 -5.35 6.52
C GLN A 208 -14.83 -6.70 6.06
N LEU A 209 -15.75 -6.71 5.09
CA LEU A 209 -16.37 -7.95 4.60
C LEU A 209 -15.36 -8.90 3.94
N ILE A 210 -14.33 -8.37 3.28
CA ILE A 210 -13.33 -9.15 2.56
C ILE A 210 -12.18 -9.56 3.48
N LEU A 211 -11.58 -8.61 4.21
CA LEU A 211 -10.33 -8.85 4.91
C LEU A 211 -10.53 -9.55 6.26
N THR A 212 -11.62 -9.27 6.97
CA THR A 212 -11.87 -9.91 8.28
C THR A 212 -11.90 -11.45 8.19
N PRO A 213 -12.68 -12.07 7.29
CA PRO A 213 -12.67 -13.52 7.18
C PRO A 213 -11.36 -14.10 6.65
N LEU A 214 -10.62 -13.36 5.79
CA LEU A 214 -9.32 -13.78 5.29
C LEU A 214 -8.28 -13.82 6.41
N ILE A 215 -8.17 -12.73 7.17
CA ILE A 215 -7.23 -12.63 8.30
C ILE A 215 -7.59 -13.67 9.37
N GLY A 216 -8.89 -13.83 9.68
CA GLY A 216 -9.34 -14.84 10.63
C GLY A 216 -8.97 -16.26 10.24
N ARG A 217 -9.04 -16.61 8.94
CA ARG A 217 -8.58 -17.92 8.43
C ARG A 217 -7.07 -18.09 8.60
N LEU A 218 -6.28 -17.09 8.28
CA LEU A 218 -4.81 -17.14 8.40
C LEU A 218 -4.38 -17.31 9.86
N VAL A 219 -4.95 -16.54 10.78
CA VAL A 219 -4.67 -16.67 12.22
C VAL A 219 -5.05 -18.06 12.75
N ASN A 220 -6.20 -18.60 12.32
CA ASN A 220 -6.63 -19.94 12.73
C ASN A 220 -5.74 -21.05 12.14
N GLN A 221 -5.23 -20.87 10.92
CA GLN A 221 -4.27 -21.81 10.31
C GLN A 221 -2.93 -21.80 11.06
N ALA A 222 -2.40 -20.61 11.37
CA ALA A 222 -1.17 -20.48 12.15
C ALA A 222 -1.28 -21.14 13.53
N LYS A 223 -2.38 -20.96 14.24
CA LYS A 223 -2.61 -21.60 15.55
C LYS A 223 -2.72 -23.13 15.51
N ARG A 224 -3.09 -23.72 14.38
CA ARG A 224 -3.18 -25.17 14.21
C ARG A 224 -1.84 -25.81 13.79
N ALA A 225 -0.88 -25.00 13.34
CA ALA A 225 0.44 -25.45 12.93
C ALA A 225 1.47 -25.48 14.09
N ILE A 226 1.08 -24.95 15.26
CA ILE A 226 1.81 -25.02 16.53
C ILE A 226 1.30 -26.19 17.35
#